data_91d4300e1a68bfc43c7f042547e04731
#
_entry.id   91d4300e1a68bfc43c7f042547e04731
#
_cell.length_a   1.000
_cell.length_b   1.000
_cell.length_c   1.000
_cell.angle_alpha   90.00
_cell.angle_beta   90.00
_cell.angle_gamma   90.00
#
_symmetry.space_group_name_H-M   'P 1'
#
loop_
_entity.id
_entity.type
_entity.pdbx_description
1 polymer ?
#
loop_
_entity_poly.entity_id
_entity_poly.type
_entity_poly.pdbx_seq_one_letter_code
_entity_poly.pdbx_strand_id
1 'polypeptide(L)'
;MPPSPPSSKAPSVDPAEVAKFSRLSEEWWDPKGKMAPLHKINPLRLAYIRDAACRKFDRNVRSLNSLSGLRMLDIGCGAGLLCEPFARLGAQVVGIDPSETNIAVARLHAARSNLSIDYRCASVEDMDPRERFDVVLAMEVIEHVTDIGAFLDRCAALMKPSGLMAVSTLNRNWKSFALAIVGAEYVLGWLPRGTHEWGKFVTPEELEHHLARNRLVIAEQSGVVYSPFNDAWSLSAKLDVNYMVIAEAAG
;
A
#
# COMPACT_ATOMS: atom_id res chain seq x y z
N MET A 1 23.43 6.23 -37.12
CA MET A 1 23.65 5.91 -35.73
C MET A 1 22.51 5.00 -35.25
N PRO A 2 22.78 3.82 -34.74
CA PRO A 2 21.72 3.02 -34.15
C PRO A 2 21.20 3.70 -32.87
N PRO A 3 19.89 3.58 -32.56
CA PRO A 3 19.35 4.13 -31.33
C PRO A 3 20.01 3.47 -30.11
N SER A 4 20.36 4.28 -29.12
CA SER A 4 20.88 3.80 -27.83
C SER A 4 19.88 2.84 -27.18
N PRO A 5 20.32 1.74 -26.56
CA PRO A 5 19.40 0.84 -25.87
C PRO A 5 18.73 1.59 -24.71
N PRO A 6 17.46 1.25 -24.41
CA PRO A 6 16.77 1.86 -23.27
C PRO A 6 17.57 1.57 -22.00
N SER A 7 17.84 2.62 -21.24
CA SER A 7 18.44 2.53 -19.92
C SER A 7 17.57 1.60 -19.05
N SER A 8 18.03 0.40 -18.78
CA SER A 8 17.42 -0.49 -17.78
C SER A 8 17.63 0.17 -16.43
N LYS A 9 16.65 0.94 -15.95
CA LYS A 9 16.63 1.36 -14.55
C LYS A 9 16.63 0.10 -13.69
N ALA A 10 17.51 0.06 -12.69
CA ALA A 10 17.53 -1.02 -11.71
C ALA A 10 16.11 -1.16 -11.09
N PRO A 11 15.64 -2.39 -10.84
CA PRO A 11 14.34 -2.61 -10.20
C PRO A 11 14.32 -1.96 -8.82
N SER A 12 13.20 -1.32 -8.46
CA SER A 12 12.98 -0.74 -7.12
C SER A 12 12.87 -1.81 -6.04
N VAL A 13 12.69 -3.07 -6.44
CA VAL A 13 12.43 -4.22 -5.57
C VAL A 13 13.73 -4.83 -5.06
N ASP A 14 13.86 -4.95 -3.72
CA ASP A 14 14.93 -5.69 -3.07
C ASP A 14 14.59 -7.20 -3.02
N PRO A 15 15.36 -8.09 -3.66
CA PRO A 15 15.11 -9.54 -3.66
C PRO A 15 15.07 -10.17 -2.25
N ALA A 16 15.85 -9.62 -1.30
CA ALA A 16 15.87 -10.11 0.08
C ALA A 16 14.54 -9.79 0.81
N GLU A 17 13.97 -8.61 0.57
CA GLU A 17 12.65 -8.25 1.09
C GLU A 17 11.57 -9.15 0.49
N VAL A 18 11.58 -9.41 -0.82
CA VAL A 18 10.64 -10.33 -1.47
C VAL A 18 10.69 -11.73 -0.84
N ALA A 19 11.90 -12.29 -0.65
CA ALA A 19 12.08 -13.61 -0.03
C ALA A 19 11.60 -13.65 1.42
N LYS A 20 11.69 -12.55 2.15
CA LYS A 20 11.20 -12.41 3.53
C LYS A 20 9.66 -12.49 3.59
N PHE A 21 8.96 -11.71 2.78
CA PHE A 21 7.49 -11.72 2.74
C PHE A 21 6.93 -13.00 2.12
N SER A 22 7.60 -13.59 1.13
CA SER A 22 7.18 -14.88 0.54
C SER A 22 7.11 -16.01 1.57
N ARG A 23 7.98 -16.01 2.57
CA ARG A 23 7.97 -17.04 3.65
C ARG A 23 6.74 -16.96 4.56
N LEU A 24 6.03 -15.85 4.55
CA LEU A 24 4.84 -15.62 5.36
C LEU A 24 3.54 -15.90 4.60
N SER A 25 3.62 -16.29 3.32
CA SER A 25 2.47 -16.35 2.41
C SER A 25 1.32 -17.25 2.86
N GLU A 26 1.63 -18.38 3.47
CA GLU A 26 0.60 -19.33 3.96
C GLU A 26 -0.21 -18.79 5.16
N GLU A 27 0.37 -17.84 5.92
CA GLU A 27 -0.22 -17.27 7.12
C GLU A 27 -0.99 -15.95 6.86
N TRP A 28 -1.01 -15.44 5.60
CA TRP A 28 -1.61 -14.13 5.30
C TRP A 28 -3.07 -14.03 5.71
N TRP A 29 -3.85 -15.09 5.54
CA TRP A 29 -5.28 -15.11 5.80
C TRP A 29 -5.66 -15.67 7.18
N ASP A 30 -4.69 -16.02 8.02
CA ASP A 30 -4.95 -16.38 9.41
C ASP A 30 -5.04 -15.10 10.28
N PRO A 31 -6.24 -14.73 10.77
CA PRO A 31 -6.40 -13.52 11.58
C PRO A 31 -5.78 -13.63 12.98
N LYS A 32 -5.30 -14.83 13.36
CA LYS A 32 -4.59 -15.09 14.61
C LYS A 32 -3.11 -15.40 14.39
N GLY A 33 -2.67 -15.49 13.13
CA GLY A 33 -1.29 -15.75 12.74
C GLY A 33 -0.41 -14.51 12.80
N LYS A 34 0.74 -14.59 12.16
CA LYS A 34 1.73 -13.47 12.10
C LYS A 34 1.20 -12.22 11.43
N MET A 35 0.15 -12.35 10.58
CA MET A 35 -0.48 -11.22 9.90
C MET A 35 -1.69 -10.64 10.67
N ALA A 36 -1.95 -11.09 11.91
CA ALA A 36 -3.01 -10.57 12.75
C ALA A 36 -3.01 -9.02 12.88
N PRO A 37 -1.86 -8.32 12.99
CA PRO A 37 -1.84 -6.86 13.01
C PRO A 37 -2.41 -6.23 11.73
N LEU A 38 -2.15 -6.82 10.55
CA LEU A 38 -2.72 -6.34 9.29
C LEU A 38 -4.24 -6.53 9.23
N HIS A 39 -4.75 -7.67 9.71
CA HIS A 39 -6.19 -7.90 9.81
C HIS A 39 -6.88 -6.87 10.70
N LYS A 40 -6.23 -6.44 11.79
CA LYS A 40 -6.77 -5.44 12.72
C LYS A 40 -6.75 -4.02 12.15
N ILE A 41 -5.70 -3.64 11.40
CA ILE A 41 -5.56 -2.28 10.85
C ILE A 41 -6.32 -2.09 9.53
N ASN A 42 -6.49 -3.15 8.73
CA ASN A 42 -7.08 -3.05 7.38
C ASN A 42 -8.50 -2.48 7.33
N PRO A 43 -9.42 -2.73 8.28
CA PRO A 43 -10.71 -2.05 8.30
C PRO A 43 -10.60 -0.53 8.34
N LEU A 44 -9.61 0.00 9.10
CA LEU A 44 -9.34 1.43 9.16
C LEU A 44 -8.78 1.97 7.84
N ARG A 45 -7.81 1.27 7.24
CA ARG A 45 -7.23 1.61 5.93
C ARG A 45 -8.30 1.60 4.83
N LEU A 46 -9.10 0.52 4.80
CA LEU A 46 -10.20 0.38 3.84
C LEU A 46 -11.19 1.56 3.95
N ALA A 47 -11.62 1.92 5.16
CA ALA A 47 -12.53 3.02 5.38
C ALA A 47 -11.94 4.34 4.91
N TYR A 48 -10.69 4.64 5.30
CA TYR A 48 -9.99 5.86 4.93
C TYR A 48 -9.88 6.04 3.40
N ILE A 49 -9.42 5.01 2.70
CA ILE A 49 -9.24 5.02 1.24
C ILE A 49 -10.59 5.07 0.52
N ARG A 50 -11.58 4.24 0.95
CA ARG A 50 -12.94 4.26 0.39
C ARG A 50 -13.58 5.64 0.51
N ASP A 51 -13.50 6.25 1.68
CA ASP A 51 -14.14 7.54 1.95
C ASP A 51 -13.49 8.64 1.11
N ALA A 52 -12.15 8.63 0.96
CA ALA A 52 -11.43 9.54 0.07
C ALA A 52 -11.85 9.33 -1.41
N ALA A 53 -11.89 8.08 -1.88
CA ALA A 53 -12.33 7.77 -3.23
C ALA A 53 -13.79 8.18 -3.46
N CYS A 54 -14.68 7.92 -2.50
CA CYS A 54 -16.09 8.32 -2.61
C CYS A 54 -16.25 9.85 -2.69
N ARG A 55 -15.49 10.62 -1.90
CA ARG A 55 -15.47 12.09 -2.01
C ARG A 55 -14.98 12.56 -3.37
N LYS A 56 -13.83 12.00 -3.82
CA LYS A 56 -13.20 12.38 -5.09
C LYS A 56 -14.07 12.13 -6.31
N PHE A 57 -14.76 10.99 -6.33
CA PHE A 57 -15.54 10.54 -7.48
C PHE A 57 -17.06 10.72 -7.32
N ASP A 58 -17.49 11.52 -6.34
CA ASP A 58 -18.91 11.80 -6.03
C ASP A 58 -19.74 10.51 -5.90
N ARG A 59 -19.32 9.62 -4.99
CA ARG A 59 -19.94 8.32 -4.74
C ARG A 59 -20.61 8.28 -3.37
N ASN A 60 -21.72 7.56 -3.27
CA ASN A 60 -22.35 7.33 -1.98
C ASN A 60 -21.57 6.27 -1.17
N VAL A 61 -20.89 6.71 -0.12
CA VAL A 61 -20.09 5.86 0.77
C VAL A 61 -20.90 4.74 1.46
N ARG A 62 -22.20 4.90 1.60
CA ARG A 62 -23.11 3.90 2.20
C ARG A 62 -23.56 2.83 1.21
N SER A 63 -23.26 2.99 -0.07
CA SER A 63 -23.60 1.99 -1.09
C SER A 63 -22.70 0.76 -0.93
N LEU A 64 -23.29 -0.43 -1.05
CA LEU A 64 -22.54 -1.68 -1.08
C LEU A 64 -21.61 -1.79 -2.31
N ASN A 65 -21.90 -1.01 -3.37
CA ASN A 65 -21.10 -0.92 -4.58
C ASN A 65 -20.52 0.49 -4.75
N SER A 66 -20.06 1.09 -3.64
CA SER A 66 -19.59 2.47 -3.60
C SER A 66 -18.42 2.77 -4.55
N LEU A 67 -17.64 1.76 -4.93
CA LEU A 67 -16.47 1.88 -5.83
C LEU A 67 -16.74 1.30 -7.24
N SER A 68 -18.01 1.04 -7.58
CA SER A 68 -18.37 0.46 -8.88
C SER A 68 -17.84 1.29 -10.05
N GLY A 69 -17.17 0.60 -10.98
CA GLY A 69 -16.59 1.20 -12.18
C GLY A 69 -15.24 1.89 -11.99
N LEU A 70 -14.73 2.02 -10.75
CA LEU A 70 -13.39 2.52 -10.51
C LEU A 70 -12.36 1.41 -10.75
N ARG A 71 -11.29 1.72 -11.48
CA ARG A 71 -10.11 0.86 -11.61
C ARG A 71 -9.12 1.20 -10.50
N MET A 72 -8.74 0.19 -9.73
CA MET A 72 -7.80 0.35 -8.62
C MET A 72 -6.56 -0.51 -8.85
N LEU A 73 -5.38 0.04 -8.58
CA LEU A 73 -4.11 -0.67 -8.56
C LEU A 73 -3.62 -0.74 -7.11
N ASP A 74 -3.38 -1.95 -6.63
CA ASP A 74 -2.77 -2.20 -5.32
C ASP A 74 -1.34 -2.72 -5.54
N ILE A 75 -0.35 -1.87 -5.24
CA ILE A 75 1.07 -2.15 -5.45
C ILE A 75 1.63 -2.73 -4.14
N GLY A 76 2.31 -3.89 -4.23
CA GLY A 76 2.71 -4.65 -3.05
C GLY A 76 1.51 -5.27 -2.36
N CYS A 77 0.55 -5.80 -3.12
CA CYS A 77 -0.74 -6.28 -2.61
C CYS A 77 -0.63 -7.49 -1.67
N GLY A 78 0.55 -8.13 -1.57
CA GLY A 78 0.73 -9.34 -0.80
C GLY A 78 -0.26 -10.44 -1.23
N ALA A 79 -0.92 -11.05 -0.26
CA ALA A 79 -1.97 -12.04 -0.52
C ALA A 79 -3.38 -11.44 -0.73
N GLY A 80 -3.49 -10.14 -1.01
CA GLY A 80 -4.73 -9.50 -1.43
C GLY A 80 -5.67 -9.04 -0.32
N LEU A 81 -5.16 -8.82 0.91
CA LEU A 81 -5.96 -8.43 2.07
C LEU A 81 -6.73 -7.10 1.88
N LEU A 82 -6.23 -6.17 1.06
CA LEU A 82 -6.94 -4.94 0.68
C LEU A 82 -7.68 -5.10 -0.66
N CYS A 83 -7.13 -5.86 -1.61
CA CYS A 83 -7.74 -6.07 -2.91
C CYS A 83 -9.18 -6.63 -2.82
N GLU A 84 -9.38 -7.67 -1.98
CA GLU A 84 -10.70 -8.32 -1.88
C GLU A 84 -11.79 -7.40 -1.32
N PRO A 85 -11.58 -6.67 -0.21
CA PRO A 85 -12.58 -5.72 0.26
C PRO A 85 -12.93 -4.65 -0.77
N PHE A 86 -11.96 -4.13 -1.52
CA PHE A 86 -12.24 -3.15 -2.58
C PHE A 86 -13.02 -3.78 -3.76
N ALA A 87 -12.69 -5.02 -4.14
CA ALA A 87 -13.46 -5.75 -5.15
C ALA A 87 -14.91 -6.01 -4.69
N ARG A 88 -15.13 -6.32 -3.40
CA ARG A 88 -16.49 -6.45 -2.83
C ARG A 88 -17.28 -5.15 -2.85
N LEU A 89 -16.62 -4.00 -2.82
CA LEU A 89 -17.24 -2.68 -2.99
C LEU A 89 -17.46 -2.29 -4.48
N GLY A 90 -17.18 -3.22 -5.41
CA GLY A 90 -17.44 -3.07 -6.83
C GLY A 90 -16.29 -2.50 -7.66
N ALA A 91 -15.11 -2.28 -7.08
CA ALA A 91 -13.94 -1.83 -7.82
C ALA A 91 -13.40 -2.93 -8.76
N GLN A 92 -12.85 -2.50 -9.90
CA GLN A 92 -12.04 -3.33 -10.79
C GLN A 92 -10.59 -3.30 -10.28
N VAL A 93 -10.21 -4.31 -9.50
CA VAL A 93 -8.91 -4.32 -8.81
C VAL A 93 -7.87 -5.08 -9.62
N VAL A 94 -6.71 -4.45 -9.79
CA VAL A 94 -5.45 -5.06 -10.20
C VAL A 94 -4.54 -5.06 -8.97
N GLY A 95 -4.06 -6.23 -8.56
CA GLY A 95 -3.09 -6.38 -7.48
C GLY A 95 -1.75 -6.85 -8.04
N ILE A 96 -0.67 -6.15 -7.72
CA ILE A 96 0.68 -6.56 -8.11
C ILE A 96 1.56 -6.79 -6.88
N ASP A 97 2.36 -7.84 -6.94
CA ASP A 97 3.36 -8.17 -5.92
C ASP A 97 4.51 -8.93 -6.60
N PRO A 98 5.77 -8.66 -6.28
CA PRO A 98 6.92 -9.35 -6.88
C PRO A 98 7.07 -10.81 -6.40
N SER A 99 6.36 -11.21 -5.34
CA SER A 99 6.36 -12.58 -4.82
C SER A 99 5.32 -13.44 -5.53
N GLU A 100 5.81 -14.41 -6.32
CA GLU A 100 4.93 -15.40 -6.96
C GLU A 100 4.09 -16.18 -5.93
N THR A 101 4.67 -16.47 -4.76
CA THR A 101 3.99 -17.18 -3.67
C THR A 101 2.83 -16.36 -3.11
N ASN A 102 3.02 -15.05 -2.88
CA ASN A 102 1.95 -14.16 -2.42
C ASN A 102 0.82 -14.10 -3.45
N ILE A 103 1.15 -13.94 -4.73
CA ILE A 103 0.18 -13.89 -5.82
C ILE A 103 -0.58 -15.21 -5.96
N ALA A 104 0.08 -16.36 -5.79
CA ALA A 104 -0.60 -17.65 -5.80
C ALA A 104 -1.63 -17.78 -4.67
N VAL A 105 -1.27 -17.35 -3.45
CA VAL A 105 -2.19 -17.32 -2.30
C VAL A 105 -3.35 -16.34 -2.55
N ALA A 106 -3.07 -15.14 -3.06
CA ALA A 106 -4.09 -14.14 -3.38
C ALA A 106 -5.12 -14.67 -4.40
N ARG A 107 -4.66 -15.28 -5.49
CA ARG A 107 -5.53 -15.92 -6.51
C ARG A 107 -6.40 -17.02 -5.94
N LEU A 108 -5.78 -17.90 -5.13
CA LEU A 108 -6.52 -19.02 -4.51
C LEU A 108 -7.61 -18.51 -3.56
N HIS A 109 -7.32 -17.51 -2.73
CA HIS A 109 -8.28 -16.97 -1.77
C HIS A 109 -9.40 -16.21 -2.48
N ALA A 110 -9.10 -15.38 -3.48
CA ALA A 110 -10.11 -14.69 -4.28
C ALA A 110 -11.04 -15.67 -5.01
N ALA A 111 -10.50 -16.75 -5.59
CA ALA A 111 -11.30 -17.79 -6.24
C ALA A 111 -12.27 -18.48 -5.25
N ARG A 112 -11.83 -18.80 -4.04
CA ARG A 112 -12.69 -19.34 -2.96
C ARG A 112 -13.76 -18.36 -2.52
N SER A 113 -13.47 -17.06 -2.61
CA SER A 113 -14.38 -15.96 -2.30
C SER A 113 -15.29 -15.55 -3.45
N ASN A 114 -15.21 -16.21 -4.62
CA ASN A 114 -15.90 -15.86 -5.86
C ASN A 114 -15.67 -14.40 -6.30
N LEU A 115 -14.43 -13.91 -6.13
CA LEU A 115 -14.02 -12.56 -6.54
C LEU A 115 -13.18 -12.64 -7.82
N SER A 116 -13.42 -11.72 -8.74
CA SER A 116 -12.62 -11.53 -9.95
C SER A 116 -11.66 -10.37 -9.72
N ILE A 117 -10.40 -10.68 -9.47
CA ILE A 117 -9.32 -9.72 -9.25
C ILE A 117 -8.16 -10.10 -10.16
N ASP A 118 -7.58 -9.13 -10.84
CA ASP A 118 -6.41 -9.33 -11.72
C ASP A 118 -5.13 -9.26 -10.88
N TYR A 119 -4.66 -10.41 -10.40
CA TYR A 119 -3.41 -10.51 -9.67
C TYR A 119 -2.25 -10.84 -10.62
N ARG A 120 -1.17 -10.04 -10.55
CA ARG A 120 0.02 -10.20 -11.39
C ARG A 120 1.29 -10.29 -10.54
N CYS A 121 2.13 -11.28 -10.82
CA CYS A 121 3.49 -11.32 -10.26
C CYS A 121 4.34 -10.31 -11.04
N ALA A 122 4.48 -9.12 -10.49
CA ALA A 122 5.11 -7.98 -11.16
C ALA A 122 5.53 -6.92 -10.15
N SER A 123 6.54 -6.14 -10.49
CA SER A 123 6.86 -4.87 -9.87
C SER A 123 6.14 -3.72 -10.58
N VAL A 124 6.18 -2.51 -10.02
CA VAL A 124 5.56 -1.34 -10.65
C VAL A 124 6.23 -0.98 -11.98
N GLU A 125 7.50 -1.30 -12.14
CA GLU A 125 8.29 -1.10 -13.36
C GLU A 125 7.81 -1.97 -14.51
N ASP A 126 7.26 -3.15 -14.22
CA ASP A 126 6.79 -4.13 -15.21
C ASP A 126 5.41 -3.78 -15.78
N MET A 127 4.71 -2.83 -15.14
CA MET A 127 3.38 -2.42 -15.60
C MET A 127 3.43 -1.70 -16.95
N ASP A 128 2.45 -2.00 -17.80
CA ASP A 128 2.29 -1.29 -19.07
C ASP A 128 2.12 0.22 -18.81
N PRO A 129 3.02 1.07 -19.31
CA PRO A 129 2.97 2.52 -19.08
C PRO A 129 1.73 3.20 -19.66
N ARG A 130 0.91 2.48 -20.43
CA ARG A 130 -0.37 2.97 -20.96
C ARG A 130 -1.55 2.70 -20.04
N GLU A 131 -1.41 1.79 -19.08
CA GLU A 131 -2.48 1.52 -18.10
C GLU A 131 -2.71 2.75 -17.22
N ARG A 132 -3.97 2.98 -16.86
CA ARG A 132 -4.37 4.09 -16.00
C ARG A 132 -5.41 3.63 -15.00
N PHE A 133 -5.25 4.10 -13.76
CA PHE A 133 -6.09 3.73 -12.62
C PHE A 133 -6.71 4.98 -11.99
N ASP A 134 -7.95 4.84 -11.51
CA ASP A 134 -8.61 5.89 -10.76
C ASP A 134 -8.00 6.03 -9.36
N VAL A 135 -7.58 4.90 -8.77
CA VAL A 135 -6.97 4.83 -7.46
C VAL A 135 -5.69 3.99 -7.55
N VAL A 136 -4.57 4.52 -7.05
CA VAL A 136 -3.30 3.80 -6.92
C VAL A 136 -2.96 3.68 -5.44
N LEU A 137 -2.70 2.47 -4.98
CA LEU A 137 -2.36 2.17 -3.58
C LEU A 137 -0.91 1.74 -3.48
N ALA A 138 -0.20 2.26 -2.47
CA ALA A 138 1.12 1.82 -2.04
C ALA A 138 1.15 1.79 -0.50
N MET A 139 0.58 0.73 0.08
CA MET A 139 0.35 0.61 1.52
C MET A 139 1.46 -0.21 2.18
N GLU A 140 2.31 0.42 3.01
CA GLU A 140 3.50 -0.18 3.65
C GLU A 140 4.47 -0.78 2.59
N VAL A 141 4.77 -0.03 1.55
CA VAL A 141 5.64 -0.46 0.46
C VAL A 141 6.87 0.43 0.31
N ILE A 142 6.69 1.74 0.47
CA ILE A 142 7.76 2.70 0.10
C ILE A 142 9.02 2.57 0.97
N GLU A 143 8.92 2.04 2.18
CA GLU A 143 10.06 1.72 3.05
C GLU A 143 10.85 0.48 2.62
N HIS A 144 10.32 -0.31 1.68
CA HIS A 144 10.94 -1.54 1.18
C HIS A 144 11.55 -1.38 -0.22
N VAL A 145 11.38 -0.21 -0.85
CA VAL A 145 11.95 0.05 -2.18
C VAL A 145 13.36 0.65 -2.08
N THR A 146 14.14 0.45 -3.12
CA THR A 146 15.54 0.93 -3.19
C THR A 146 15.63 2.42 -3.55
N ASP A 147 14.67 2.94 -4.32
CA ASP A 147 14.57 4.34 -4.75
C ASP A 147 13.12 4.81 -4.67
N ILE A 148 12.78 5.53 -3.60
CA ILE A 148 11.43 6.04 -3.34
C ILE A 148 10.99 7.01 -4.45
N GLY A 149 11.90 7.85 -4.93
CA GLY A 149 11.60 8.83 -5.98
C GLY A 149 11.20 8.15 -7.29
N ALA A 150 12.02 7.21 -7.77
CA ALA A 150 11.73 6.46 -8.99
C ALA A 150 10.46 5.61 -8.86
N PHE A 151 10.22 5.01 -7.70
CA PHE A 151 9.00 4.24 -7.41
C PHE A 151 7.75 5.12 -7.49
N LEU A 152 7.74 6.27 -6.80
CA LEU A 152 6.60 7.20 -6.82
C LEU A 152 6.38 7.84 -8.20
N ASP A 153 7.45 8.08 -8.98
CA ASP A 153 7.35 8.53 -10.38
C ASP A 153 6.57 7.50 -11.23
N ARG A 154 6.82 6.20 -11.01
CA ARG A 154 6.10 5.12 -11.69
C ARG A 154 4.65 4.99 -11.23
N CYS A 155 4.40 5.09 -9.92
CA CYS A 155 3.05 5.08 -9.36
C CYS A 155 2.20 6.24 -9.94
N ALA A 156 2.76 7.45 -9.95
CA ALA A 156 2.10 8.62 -10.49
C ALA A 156 1.79 8.48 -11.99
N ALA A 157 2.73 7.89 -12.76
CA ALA A 157 2.53 7.66 -14.20
C ALA A 157 1.38 6.69 -14.50
N LEU A 158 1.02 5.79 -13.57
CA LEU A 158 -0.10 4.87 -13.71
C LEU A 158 -1.44 5.46 -13.21
N MET A 159 -1.42 6.59 -12.53
CA MET A 159 -2.62 7.28 -12.07
C MET A 159 -3.27 8.08 -13.21
N LYS A 160 -4.60 8.09 -13.29
CA LYS A 160 -5.35 9.00 -14.16
C LYS A 160 -5.16 10.46 -13.69
N PRO A 161 -5.25 11.46 -14.58
CA PRO A 161 -5.17 12.87 -14.18
C PRO A 161 -6.20 13.26 -13.10
N SER A 162 -7.39 12.66 -13.13
CA SER A 162 -8.44 12.85 -12.12
C SER A 162 -8.38 11.85 -10.97
N GLY A 163 -7.35 11.00 -10.91
CA GLY A 163 -7.20 9.93 -9.93
C GLY A 163 -6.73 10.43 -8.57
N LEU A 164 -6.59 9.49 -7.66
CA LEU A 164 -5.93 9.68 -6.37
C LEU A 164 -4.90 8.57 -6.10
N MET A 165 -3.91 8.88 -5.29
CA MET A 165 -2.93 7.93 -4.77
C MET A 165 -3.04 7.86 -3.25
N ALA A 166 -3.13 6.65 -2.69
CA ALA A 166 -3.06 6.43 -1.26
C ALA A 166 -1.73 5.76 -0.92
N VAL A 167 -1.00 6.37 0.01
CA VAL A 167 0.29 5.86 0.49
C VAL A 167 0.24 5.72 2.00
N SER A 168 0.79 4.64 2.55
CA SER A 168 1.08 4.53 3.98
C SER A 168 2.50 4.07 4.21
N THR A 169 3.09 4.52 5.31
CA THR A 169 4.41 4.09 5.76
C THR A 169 4.67 4.48 7.21
N LEU A 170 5.83 4.10 7.72
CA LEU A 170 6.34 4.45 9.04
C LEU A 170 7.14 5.74 8.99
N ASN A 171 6.88 6.66 9.92
CA ASN A 171 7.62 7.91 10.05
C ASN A 171 9.01 7.66 10.65
N ARG A 172 10.06 8.28 10.11
CA ARG A 172 11.44 8.16 10.60
C ARG A 172 11.70 9.10 11.78
N ASN A 173 11.25 8.70 12.98
CA ASN A 173 11.54 9.41 14.21
C ASN A 173 11.78 8.44 15.39
N TRP A 174 12.21 8.95 16.55
CA TRP A 174 12.52 8.11 17.69
C TRP A 174 11.31 7.39 18.30
N LYS A 175 10.11 7.94 18.15
CA LYS A 175 8.86 7.31 18.62
C LYS A 175 8.51 6.09 17.77
N SER A 176 8.65 6.20 16.44
CA SER A 176 8.43 5.07 15.53
C SER A 176 9.48 3.98 15.77
N PHE A 177 10.74 4.36 16.02
CA PHE A 177 11.78 3.40 16.44
C PHE A 177 11.38 2.63 17.69
N ALA A 178 10.96 3.35 18.75
CA ALA A 178 10.58 2.73 20.01
C ALA A 178 9.32 1.86 19.89
N LEU A 179 8.32 2.28 19.14
CA LEU A 179 7.03 1.59 19.07
C LEU A 179 6.98 0.53 17.97
N ALA A 180 7.48 0.82 16.76
CA ALA A 180 7.43 -0.12 15.64
C ALA A 180 8.52 -1.21 15.76
N ILE A 181 9.75 -0.84 16.14
CA ILE A 181 10.85 -1.79 16.23
C ILE A 181 10.88 -2.43 17.61
N VAL A 182 11.04 -1.65 18.67
CA VAL A 182 11.19 -2.21 20.02
C VAL A 182 9.86 -2.78 20.52
N GLY A 183 8.76 -2.06 20.32
CA GLY A 183 7.43 -2.48 20.76
C GLY A 183 6.88 -3.67 19.97
N ALA A 184 6.75 -3.55 18.66
CA ALA A 184 6.09 -4.56 17.84
C ALA A 184 6.97 -5.80 17.60
N GLU A 185 8.29 -5.63 17.37
CA GLU A 185 9.17 -6.75 17.05
C GLU A 185 9.75 -7.44 18.28
N TYR A 186 10.12 -6.70 19.35
CA TYR A 186 10.83 -7.25 20.50
C TYR A 186 9.95 -7.49 21.73
N VAL A 187 8.94 -6.63 21.96
CA VAL A 187 8.09 -6.74 23.16
C VAL A 187 6.81 -7.53 22.87
N LEU A 188 6.08 -7.17 21.83
CA LEU A 188 4.80 -7.78 21.48
C LEU A 188 4.96 -9.00 20.56
N GLY A 189 6.09 -9.12 19.87
CA GLY A 189 6.32 -10.24 18.93
C GLY A 189 5.32 -10.29 17.77
N TRP A 190 4.69 -9.17 17.43
CA TRP A 190 3.70 -9.09 16.37
C TRP A 190 4.32 -9.32 14.99
N LEU A 191 5.58 -8.94 14.84
CA LEU A 191 6.32 -9.06 13.59
C LEU A 191 7.66 -9.77 13.86
N PRO A 192 8.21 -10.52 12.88
CA PRO A 192 9.54 -11.08 12.97
C PRO A 192 10.60 -9.99 13.22
N ARG A 193 11.61 -10.30 14.02
CA ARG A 193 12.73 -9.39 14.26
C ARG A 193 13.42 -9.02 12.96
N GLY A 194 13.75 -7.74 12.78
CA GLY A 194 14.36 -7.23 11.56
C GLY A 194 13.36 -7.03 10.41
N THR A 195 12.06 -6.95 10.72
CA THR A 195 11.03 -6.60 9.71
C THR A 195 11.21 -5.17 9.25
N HIS A 196 11.62 -4.26 10.15
CA HIS A 196 11.78 -2.85 9.84
C HIS A 196 13.23 -2.39 10.04
N GLU A 197 13.75 -1.69 9.05
CA GLU A 197 15.01 -0.95 9.12
C GLU A 197 14.69 0.54 9.28
N TRP A 198 14.96 1.11 10.46
CA TRP A 198 14.63 2.51 10.75
C TRP A 198 15.14 3.51 9.72
N GLY A 199 16.32 3.25 9.12
CA GLY A 199 16.90 4.11 8.08
C GLY A 199 16.07 4.17 6.79
N LYS A 200 15.19 3.21 6.56
CA LYS A 200 14.29 3.13 5.39
C LYS A 200 12.91 3.79 5.64
N PHE A 201 12.61 4.21 6.88
CA PHE A 201 11.36 4.92 7.18
C PHE A 201 11.37 6.28 6.50
N VAL A 202 10.19 6.77 6.14
CA VAL A 202 10.00 7.99 5.33
C VAL A 202 9.30 9.05 6.17
N THR A 203 9.87 10.26 6.21
CA THR A 203 9.16 11.35 6.90
C THR A 203 8.05 11.91 6.03
N PRO A 204 7.00 12.54 6.64
CA PRO A 204 5.95 13.19 5.86
C PRO A 204 6.48 14.24 4.88
N GLU A 205 7.50 15.00 5.26
CA GLU A 205 8.13 16.03 4.43
C GLU A 205 8.88 15.43 3.23
N GLU A 206 9.57 14.29 3.43
CA GLU A 206 10.22 13.57 2.34
C GLU A 206 9.18 13.02 1.35
N LEU A 207 8.09 12.44 1.85
CA LEU A 207 7.01 11.96 1.00
C LEU A 207 6.37 13.09 0.21
N GLU A 208 6.04 14.21 0.87
CA GLU A 208 5.49 15.40 0.22
C GLU A 208 6.41 15.93 -0.89
N HIS A 209 7.73 15.98 -0.63
CA HIS A 209 8.71 16.39 -1.63
C HIS A 209 8.68 15.48 -2.88
N HIS A 210 8.64 14.17 -2.70
CA HIS A 210 8.57 13.22 -3.83
C HIS A 210 7.23 13.30 -4.58
N LEU A 211 6.12 13.49 -3.88
CA LEU A 211 4.81 13.68 -4.50
C LEU A 211 4.76 14.98 -5.33
N ALA A 212 5.29 16.09 -4.78
CA ALA A 212 5.32 17.38 -5.46
C ALA A 212 6.13 17.35 -6.78
N ARG A 213 7.21 16.56 -6.87
CA ARG A 213 7.96 16.34 -8.12
C ARG A 213 7.08 15.76 -9.24
N ASN A 214 6.05 15.01 -8.87
CA ASN A 214 5.06 14.42 -9.78
C ASN A 214 3.80 15.30 -9.93
N ARG A 215 3.83 16.56 -9.50
CA ARG A 215 2.67 17.47 -9.49
C ARG A 215 1.48 16.90 -8.71
N LEU A 216 1.77 16.13 -7.66
CA LEU A 216 0.78 15.66 -6.72
C LEU A 216 0.84 16.50 -5.45
N VAL A 217 -0.33 16.81 -4.91
CA VAL A 217 -0.49 17.50 -3.62
C VAL A 217 -1.18 16.59 -2.62
N ILE A 218 -0.81 16.73 -1.36
CA ILE A 218 -1.47 16.00 -0.28
C ILE A 218 -2.84 16.65 -0.05
N ALA A 219 -3.91 15.95 -0.41
CA ALA A 219 -5.28 16.37 -0.16
C ALA A 219 -5.73 16.03 1.27
N GLU A 220 -5.24 14.92 1.81
CA GLU A 220 -5.58 14.45 3.16
C GLU A 220 -4.43 13.65 3.74
N GLN A 221 -4.19 13.77 5.04
CA GLN A 221 -3.24 12.93 5.77
C GLN A 221 -3.76 12.60 7.16
N SER A 222 -3.38 11.44 7.66
CA SER A 222 -3.74 11.00 9.02
C SER A 222 -2.71 10.05 9.58
N GLY A 223 -2.37 10.22 10.84
CA GLY A 223 -1.64 9.22 11.58
C GLY A 223 -2.53 8.02 11.93
N VAL A 224 -1.89 6.92 12.20
CA VAL A 224 -2.54 5.68 12.64
C VAL A 224 -1.92 5.27 13.97
N VAL A 225 -2.77 5.13 15.00
CA VAL A 225 -2.33 4.81 16.35
C VAL A 225 -3.06 3.58 16.88
N TYR A 226 -2.31 2.74 17.57
CA TYR A 226 -2.84 1.58 18.30
C TYR A 226 -3.06 1.91 19.77
N SER A 227 -4.22 1.55 20.29
CA SER A 227 -4.54 1.64 21.70
C SER A 227 -4.52 0.24 22.32
N PRO A 228 -3.57 -0.07 23.23
CA PRO A 228 -3.52 -1.37 23.90
C PRO A 228 -4.67 -1.59 24.89
N PHE A 229 -5.34 -0.52 25.35
CA PHE A 229 -6.44 -0.63 26.32
C PHE A 229 -7.70 -1.25 25.74
N ASN A 230 -7.99 -0.97 24.46
CA ASN A 230 -9.18 -1.48 23.76
C ASN A 230 -8.83 -2.35 22.55
N ASP A 231 -7.55 -2.70 22.38
CA ASP A 231 -7.02 -3.50 21.27
C ASP A 231 -7.50 -3.01 19.88
N ALA A 232 -7.46 -1.69 19.67
CA ALA A 232 -8.02 -1.07 18.48
C ALA A 232 -7.08 -0.05 17.85
N TRP A 233 -7.17 0.07 16.52
CA TRP A 233 -6.52 1.09 15.72
C TRP A 233 -7.47 2.26 15.48
N SER A 234 -6.93 3.47 15.45
CA SER A 234 -7.68 4.70 15.19
C SER A 234 -6.87 5.71 14.39
N LEU A 235 -7.57 6.63 13.71
CA LEU A 235 -6.96 7.76 13.07
C LEU A 235 -6.51 8.81 14.10
N SER A 236 -5.45 9.54 13.79
CA SER A 236 -4.86 10.58 14.63
C SER A 236 -4.43 11.77 13.78
N ALA A 237 -4.55 12.97 14.34
CA ALA A 237 -3.94 14.16 13.73
C ALA A 237 -2.41 14.17 13.80
N LYS A 238 -1.81 13.32 14.65
CA LYS A 238 -0.35 13.21 14.81
C LYS A 238 0.19 12.11 13.89
N LEU A 239 1.18 12.44 13.08
CA LEU A 239 1.85 11.54 12.14
C LEU A 239 3.07 10.84 12.77
N ASP A 240 3.05 10.61 14.07
CA ASP A 240 4.23 10.25 14.86
C ASP A 240 4.83 8.89 14.52
N VAL A 241 4.03 7.87 14.18
CA VAL A 241 4.52 6.49 14.02
C VAL A 241 4.19 5.95 12.63
N ASN A 242 2.94 5.59 12.40
CA ASN A 242 2.42 5.17 11.11
C ASN A 242 1.50 6.28 10.59
N TYR A 243 1.53 6.55 9.31
CA TYR A 243 0.68 7.55 8.71
C TYR A 243 0.22 7.15 7.30
N MET A 244 -0.91 7.72 6.91
CA MET A 244 -1.53 7.56 5.60
C MET A 244 -1.71 8.91 4.95
N VAL A 245 -1.53 8.95 3.63
CA VAL A 245 -1.67 10.14 2.80
C VAL A 245 -2.56 9.82 1.62
N ILE A 246 -3.48 10.73 1.30
CA ILE A 246 -4.16 10.78 0.01
C ILE A 246 -3.55 11.92 -0.79
N ALA A 247 -3.02 11.62 -1.95
CA ALA A 247 -2.46 12.60 -2.87
C ALA A 247 -3.27 12.65 -4.17
N GLU A 248 -3.39 13.83 -4.75
CA GLU A 248 -4.14 14.11 -5.97
C GLU A 248 -3.31 15.00 -6.89
N ALA A 249 -3.65 15.06 -8.19
CA ALA A 249 -3.01 16.00 -9.09
C ALA A 249 -3.24 17.43 -8.62
N ALA A 250 -2.16 18.25 -8.64
CA ALA A 250 -2.29 19.68 -8.45
C ALA A 250 -3.19 20.25 -9.54
N GLY A 251 -4.21 21.00 -9.16
CA GLY A 251 -5.18 21.62 -10.06
C GLY A 251 -4.56 22.66 -11.00
#